data_b6bee40e58b2f9c45b29bb6aabd14f3d
#
_entry.id   b6bee40e58b2f9c45b29bb6aabd14f3d
#
_cell.length_a   1.000
_cell.length_b   1.000
_cell.length_c   1.000
_cell.angle_alpha   90.00
_cell.angle_beta   90.00
_cell.angle_gamma   90.00
#
_symmetry.space_group_name_H-M   'P 1'
#
loop_
_entity.id
_entity.type
_entity.pdbx_description
1 polymer ?
#
loop_
_entity_poly.entity_id
_entity_poly.type
_entity_poly.pdbx_seq_one_letter_code
_entity_poly.pdbx_strand_id
1 'polypeptide(L)'
;QWPVLLVLLYLIWGAWRKGNLSLRTKSVFLLVCLFLGPGLLVNEIIKKTSGRERPKDTVMFFGEREATNFLDFSGTCSSNCSFVSGHAAMGFWFISLFWVYRKSWVFLVGVLIGTAVGIGRILQGSHYLSDVIFAFWAVYLICMLSWHFLMRRSDPEPN
;
A
#
# COMPACT_ATOMS: atom_id res chain seq x y z
N GLN A 1 8.51 8.54 -1.07
CA GLN A 1 7.51 8.57 0.02
C GLN A 1 7.41 9.95 0.67
N TRP A 2 8.54 10.64 0.87
CA TRP A 2 8.60 11.93 1.56
C TRP A 2 7.68 13.04 1.01
N PRO A 3 7.53 13.25 -0.33
CA PRO A 3 6.66 14.32 -0.84
C PRO A 3 5.20 14.13 -0.48
N VAL A 4 4.69 12.88 -0.55
CA VAL A 4 3.29 12.57 -0.20
C VAL A 4 3.06 12.80 1.30
N LEU A 5 4.00 12.38 2.14
CA LEU A 5 3.95 12.62 3.58
C LEU A 5 3.91 14.12 3.91
N LEU A 6 4.78 14.92 3.29
CA LEU A 6 4.82 16.37 3.50
C LEU A 6 3.50 17.04 3.10
N VAL A 7 2.91 16.67 1.96
CA VAL A 7 1.60 17.18 1.53
C VAL A 7 0.52 16.83 2.54
N LEU A 8 0.47 15.59 3.02
CA LEU A 8 -0.51 15.18 4.03
C LEU A 8 -0.34 15.91 5.36
N LEU A 9 0.89 16.08 5.82
CA LEU A 9 1.19 16.86 7.03
C LEU A 9 0.76 18.33 6.88
N TYR A 10 1.00 18.92 5.71
CA TYR A 10 0.56 20.27 5.41
C TYR A 10 -0.99 20.39 5.41
N LEU A 11 -1.70 19.43 4.82
CA LEU A 11 -3.17 19.39 4.83
C LEU A 11 -3.72 19.24 6.25
N ILE A 12 -3.11 18.40 7.08
CA ILE A 12 -3.49 18.26 8.49
C ILE A 12 -3.28 19.55 9.23
N TRP A 13 -2.11 20.18 9.09
CA TRP A 13 -1.81 21.45 9.73
C TRP A 13 -2.81 22.55 9.32
N GLY A 14 -3.15 22.64 8.01
CA GLY A 14 -4.15 23.56 7.50
C GLY A 14 -5.56 23.30 8.07
N ALA A 15 -5.94 22.02 8.20
CA ALA A 15 -7.21 21.63 8.80
C ALA A 15 -7.28 21.95 10.31
N TRP A 16 -6.15 21.79 11.01
CA TRP A 16 -6.04 22.17 12.41
C TRP A 16 -6.21 23.68 12.63
N ARG A 17 -5.54 24.49 11.81
CA ARG A 17 -5.64 25.96 11.90
C ARG A 17 -7.06 26.49 11.61
N LYS A 18 -7.80 25.82 10.70
CA LYS A 18 -9.17 26.23 10.31
C LYS A 18 -10.27 25.65 11.23
N GLY A 19 -9.92 24.82 12.21
CA GLY A 19 -10.89 24.15 13.08
C GLY A 19 -11.82 23.16 12.34
N ASN A 20 -11.47 22.73 11.12
CA ASN A 20 -12.29 21.84 10.30
C ASN A 20 -12.08 20.38 10.71
N LEU A 21 -12.97 19.89 11.59
CA LEU A 21 -12.91 18.53 12.13
C LEU A 21 -13.01 17.47 11.02
N SER A 22 -13.90 17.64 10.04
CA SER A 22 -14.07 16.69 8.94
C SER A 22 -12.80 16.53 8.09
N LEU A 23 -12.16 17.66 7.72
CA LEU A 23 -10.92 17.63 6.95
C LEU A 23 -9.79 16.99 7.77
N ARG A 24 -9.71 17.27 9.06
CA ARG A 24 -8.74 16.69 9.99
C ARG A 24 -8.87 15.17 10.05
N THR A 25 -10.09 14.66 10.27
CA THR A 25 -10.35 13.21 10.35
C THR A 25 -10.00 12.51 9.03
N LYS A 26 -10.38 13.08 7.89
CA LYS A 26 -10.03 12.54 6.56
C LYS A 26 -8.51 12.49 6.34
N SER A 27 -7.79 13.53 6.73
CA SER A 27 -6.33 13.58 6.59
C SER A 27 -5.64 12.56 7.50
N VAL A 28 -6.11 12.39 8.73
CA VAL A 28 -5.62 11.36 9.66
C VAL A 28 -5.87 9.97 9.08
N PHE A 29 -7.06 9.71 8.54
CA PHE A 29 -7.37 8.44 7.87
C PHE A 29 -6.38 8.14 6.73
N LEU A 30 -6.10 9.11 5.85
CA LEU A 30 -5.15 8.92 4.75
C LEU A 30 -3.74 8.62 5.25
N LEU A 31 -3.29 9.29 6.32
CA LEU A 31 -1.99 9.01 6.96
C LEU A 31 -1.94 7.61 7.57
N VAL A 32 -3.01 7.20 8.27
CA VAL A 32 -3.10 5.87 8.86
C VAL A 32 -3.03 4.80 7.77
N CYS A 33 -3.77 4.98 6.66
CA CYS A 33 -3.70 4.07 5.51
C CYS A 33 -2.29 4.01 4.90
N LEU A 34 -1.59 5.15 4.79
CA LEU A 34 -0.23 5.21 4.27
C LEU A 34 0.78 4.50 5.20
N PHE A 35 0.69 4.78 6.48
CA PHE A 35 1.62 4.24 7.47
C PHE A 35 1.40 2.74 7.70
N LEU A 36 0.15 2.32 7.93
CA LEU A 36 -0.15 0.91 8.22
C LEU A 36 -0.08 0.03 6.98
N GLY A 37 -0.55 0.49 5.82
CA GLY A 37 -0.56 -0.30 4.57
C GLY A 37 0.85 -0.44 3.97
N PRO A 38 1.27 0.49 3.10
CA PRO A 38 2.58 0.41 2.45
C PRO A 38 3.75 0.49 3.44
N GLY A 39 3.63 1.25 4.53
CA GLY A 39 4.69 1.43 5.51
C GLY A 39 4.92 0.17 6.34
N LEU A 40 4.06 -0.08 7.31
CA LEU A 40 4.27 -1.12 8.31
C LEU A 40 3.99 -2.52 7.76
N LEU A 41 2.77 -2.78 7.25
CA LEU A 41 2.36 -4.13 6.86
C LEU A 41 3.21 -4.66 5.71
N VAL A 42 3.35 -3.89 4.64
CA VAL A 42 4.05 -4.33 3.44
C VAL A 42 5.57 -4.32 3.62
N ASN A 43 6.17 -3.19 4.01
CA ASN A 43 7.63 -3.06 4.03
C ASN A 43 8.28 -3.62 5.29
N GLU A 44 7.65 -3.52 6.46
CA GLU A 44 8.28 -3.95 7.70
C GLU A 44 7.92 -5.39 8.09
N ILE A 45 6.66 -5.80 7.91
CA ILE A 45 6.21 -7.13 8.33
C ILE A 45 6.40 -8.13 7.19
N ILE A 46 5.58 -8.06 6.14
CA ILE A 46 5.50 -9.12 5.12
C ILE A 46 6.82 -9.25 4.36
N LYS A 47 7.43 -8.13 3.97
CA LYS A 47 8.65 -8.14 3.18
C LYS A 47 9.85 -8.72 3.92
N LYS A 48 9.95 -8.49 5.23
CA LYS A 48 11.04 -9.03 6.05
C LYS A 48 10.86 -10.51 6.39
N THR A 49 9.62 -11.00 6.40
CA THR A 49 9.33 -12.40 6.76
C THR A 49 9.26 -13.34 5.57
N SER A 50 9.05 -12.82 4.34
CA SER A 50 8.80 -13.67 3.17
C SER A 50 10.03 -14.45 2.66
N GLY A 51 11.23 -13.90 2.82
CA GLY A 51 12.46 -14.53 2.29
C GLY A 51 12.50 -14.71 0.77
N ARG A 52 11.48 -14.26 0.01
CA ARG A 52 11.31 -14.54 -1.41
C ARG A 52 12.31 -13.77 -2.25
N GLU A 53 13.06 -14.50 -3.10
CA GLU A 53 14.01 -13.89 -4.04
C GLU A 53 13.29 -13.14 -5.16
N ARG A 54 13.95 -12.13 -5.73
CA ARG A 54 13.41 -11.38 -6.87
C ARG A 54 13.57 -12.17 -8.16
N PRO A 55 12.63 -12.03 -9.14
CA PRO A 55 12.74 -12.73 -10.43
C PRO A 55 14.13 -12.63 -11.04
N LYS A 56 14.67 -11.43 -11.16
CA LYS A 56 15.99 -11.18 -11.79
C LYS A 56 17.17 -11.87 -11.11
N ASP A 57 17.04 -12.25 -9.84
CA ASP A 57 18.10 -12.88 -9.06
C ASP A 57 18.00 -14.42 -9.08
N THR A 58 16.93 -14.96 -9.73
CA THR A 58 16.68 -16.42 -9.79
C THR A 58 17.23 -17.07 -11.06
N VAL A 59 17.49 -18.36 -10.97
CA VAL A 59 17.98 -19.20 -12.10
C VAL A 59 17.05 -19.11 -13.31
N MET A 60 15.74 -18.92 -13.10
CA MET A 60 14.77 -18.75 -14.20
C MET A 60 15.04 -17.51 -15.09
N PHE A 61 15.75 -16.51 -14.57
CA PHE A 61 16.09 -15.26 -15.25
C PHE A 61 17.60 -15.00 -15.25
N PHE A 62 18.40 -16.09 -15.34
CA PHE A 62 19.88 -16.07 -15.41
C PHE A 62 20.57 -15.59 -14.12
N GLY A 63 19.87 -15.57 -12.99
CA GLY A 63 20.48 -15.39 -11.67
C GLY A 63 20.99 -16.70 -11.08
N GLU A 64 21.40 -16.68 -9.81
CA GLU A 64 22.02 -17.83 -9.13
C GLU A 64 21.13 -18.46 -8.06
N ARG A 65 19.96 -17.87 -7.76
CA ARG A 65 19.12 -18.25 -6.63
C ARG A 65 17.92 -19.07 -7.06
N GLU A 66 17.44 -19.95 -6.19
CA GLU A 66 16.21 -20.70 -6.42
C GLU A 66 14.97 -19.83 -6.26
N ALA A 67 13.99 -20.03 -7.15
CA ALA A 67 12.71 -19.34 -7.05
C ALA A 67 11.81 -20.00 -6.01
N THR A 68 11.26 -19.23 -5.08
CA THR A 68 10.28 -19.71 -4.09
C THR A 68 8.85 -19.22 -4.43
N ASN A 69 7.85 -20.03 -4.05
CA ASN A 69 6.45 -19.64 -4.16
C ASN A 69 6.12 -18.51 -3.17
N PHE A 70 5.03 -17.78 -3.41
CA PHE A 70 4.60 -16.65 -2.57
C PHE A 70 4.12 -17.06 -1.16
N LEU A 71 3.75 -18.35 -0.98
CA LEU A 71 3.38 -18.93 0.33
C LEU A 71 4.54 -19.69 0.98
N ASP A 72 5.68 -19.76 0.34
CA ASP A 72 6.86 -20.45 0.85
C ASP A 72 7.78 -19.43 1.52
N PHE A 73 7.87 -19.52 2.83
CA PHE A 73 8.71 -18.65 3.66
C PHE A 73 10.11 -19.22 3.90
N SER A 74 10.51 -20.25 3.15
CA SER A 74 11.84 -20.86 3.22
C SER A 74 12.89 -20.15 2.36
N GLY A 75 12.52 -19.06 1.68
CA GLY A 75 13.43 -18.29 0.83
C GLY A 75 14.65 -17.72 1.58
N THR A 76 15.75 -17.57 0.87
CA THR A 76 17.06 -17.18 1.43
C THR A 76 17.31 -15.68 1.43
N CYS A 77 16.41 -14.89 0.85
CA CYS A 77 16.51 -13.43 0.81
C CYS A 77 16.46 -12.83 2.22
N SER A 78 17.54 -12.15 2.62
CA SER A 78 17.67 -11.53 3.95
C SER A 78 17.31 -10.05 3.99
N SER A 79 17.32 -9.38 2.83
CA SER A 79 17.03 -7.94 2.76
C SER A 79 16.40 -7.55 1.43
N ASN A 80 15.45 -6.61 1.48
CA ASN A 80 14.76 -6.07 0.30
C ASN A 80 14.14 -7.14 -0.63
N CYS A 81 13.54 -8.16 -0.02
CA CYS A 81 12.96 -9.32 -0.68
C CYS A 81 11.81 -8.96 -1.64
N SER A 82 11.41 -9.92 -2.51
CA SER A 82 10.41 -9.68 -3.54
C SER A 82 9.02 -9.47 -2.98
N PHE A 83 8.53 -10.40 -2.16
CA PHE A 83 7.15 -10.42 -1.67
C PHE A 83 6.99 -9.54 -0.42
N VAL A 84 6.14 -8.56 -0.40
CA VAL A 84 5.17 -8.02 -1.35
C VAL A 84 5.77 -6.75 -2.01
N SER A 85 5.21 -6.29 -3.15
CA SER A 85 5.71 -5.09 -3.82
C SER A 85 5.40 -3.80 -3.07
N GLY A 86 6.40 -3.21 -2.39
CA GLY A 86 6.24 -1.95 -1.68
C GLY A 86 5.94 -0.74 -2.58
N HIS A 87 6.50 -0.72 -3.81
CA HIS A 87 6.20 0.35 -4.77
C HIS A 87 4.76 0.25 -5.30
N ALA A 88 4.29 -0.96 -5.62
CA ALA A 88 2.90 -1.17 -6.02
C ALA A 88 1.94 -0.80 -4.88
N ALA A 89 2.26 -1.18 -3.63
CA ALA A 89 1.48 -0.80 -2.45
C ALA A 89 1.36 0.72 -2.30
N MET A 90 2.43 1.47 -2.54
CA MET A 90 2.39 2.95 -2.57
C MET A 90 1.48 3.48 -3.68
N GLY A 91 1.49 2.86 -4.86
CA GLY A 91 0.56 3.20 -5.94
C GLY A 91 -0.88 2.87 -5.57
N PHE A 92 -1.13 1.71 -4.98
CA PHE A 92 -2.47 1.31 -4.52
C PHE A 92 -2.97 2.13 -3.33
N TRP A 93 -2.11 2.81 -2.57
CA TRP A 93 -2.56 3.70 -1.50
C TRP A 93 -3.57 4.74 -1.99
N PHE A 94 -3.52 5.18 -3.25
CA PHE A 94 -4.49 6.12 -3.82
C PHE A 94 -5.93 5.62 -3.80
N ILE A 95 -6.18 4.31 -3.67
CA ILE A 95 -7.54 3.77 -3.47
C ILE A 95 -8.16 4.28 -2.17
N SER A 96 -7.37 4.69 -1.16
CA SER A 96 -7.87 5.25 0.09
C SER A 96 -8.72 6.51 -0.12
N LEU A 97 -8.46 7.26 -1.19
CA LEU A 97 -9.24 8.43 -1.58
C LEU A 97 -10.69 8.09 -1.92
N PHE A 98 -10.98 6.86 -2.32
CA PHE A 98 -12.36 6.39 -2.54
C PHE A 98 -13.20 6.53 -1.28
N TRP A 99 -12.67 6.16 -0.12
CA TRP A 99 -13.40 6.30 1.15
C TRP A 99 -13.67 7.76 1.52
N VAL A 100 -12.79 8.68 1.11
CA VAL A 100 -12.93 10.12 1.36
C VAL A 100 -13.95 10.77 0.41
N TYR A 101 -13.88 10.45 -0.88
CA TYR A 101 -14.70 11.10 -1.92
C TYR A 101 -15.97 10.35 -2.29
N ARG A 102 -16.08 9.04 -1.94
CA ARG A 102 -17.22 8.16 -2.23
C ARG A 102 -17.60 8.07 -3.70
N LYS A 103 -16.64 8.21 -4.61
CA LYS A 103 -16.83 8.13 -6.06
C LYS A 103 -16.08 6.94 -6.64
N SER A 104 -16.78 6.02 -7.32
CA SER A 104 -16.20 4.78 -7.86
C SER A 104 -15.05 5.02 -8.84
N TRP A 105 -15.07 6.10 -9.61
CA TRP A 105 -13.98 6.42 -10.51
C TRP A 105 -12.67 6.73 -9.76
N VAL A 106 -12.74 7.27 -8.53
CA VAL A 106 -11.55 7.51 -7.69
C VAL A 106 -10.90 6.19 -7.30
N PHE A 107 -11.71 5.17 -6.97
CA PHE A 107 -11.21 3.82 -6.72
C PHE A 107 -10.50 3.26 -7.96
N LEU A 108 -11.15 3.36 -9.13
CA LEU A 108 -10.57 2.89 -10.38
C LEU A 108 -9.23 3.57 -10.70
N VAL A 109 -9.15 4.88 -10.54
CA VAL A 109 -7.88 5.63 -10.73
C VAL A 109 -6.80 5.12 -9.79
N GLY A 110 -7.11 4.89 -8.51
CA GLY A 110 -6.16 4.32 -7.55
C GLY A 110 -5.68 2.92 -7.95
N VAL A 111 -6.60 2.06 -8.44
CA VAL A 111 -6.25 0.73 -8.97
C VAL A 111 -5.35 0.85 -10.19
N LEU A 112 -5.66 1.74 -11.13
CA LEU A 112 -4.85 1.94 -12.34
C LEU A 112 -3.43 2.43 -12.01
N ILE A 113 -3.29 3.38 -11.07
CA ILE A 113 -1.97 3.87 -10.63
C ILE A 113 -1.16 2.72 -10.01
N GLY A 114 -1.74 1.99 -9.07
CA GLY A 114 -1.05 0.87 -8.41
C GLY A 114 -0.67 -0.24 -9.37
N THR A 115 -1.56 -0.57 -10.32
CA THR A 115 -1.30 -1.56 -11.38
C THR A 115 -0.19 -1.10 -12.32
N ALA A 116 -0.21 0.16 -12.77
CA ALA A 116 0.83 0.70 -13.64
C ALA A 116 2.21 0.66 -12.98
N VAL A 117 2.29 1.06 -11.71
CA VAL A 117 3.54 0.93 -10.91
C VAL A 117 3.93 -0.54 -10.78
N GLY A 118 2.99 -1.44 -10.49
CA GLY A 118 3.21 -2.87 -10.37
C GLY A 118 3.77 -3.49 -11.66
N ILE A 119 3.18 -3.18 -12.81
CA ILE A 119 3.66 -3.62 -14.13
C ILE A 119 5.10 -3.14 -14.36
N GLY A 120 5.39 -1.88 -14.07
CA GLY A 120 6.76 -1.36 -14.19
C GLY A 120 7.76 -2.14 -13.31
N ARG A 121 7.35 -2.58 -12.13
CA ARG A 121 8.20 -3.41 -11.25
C ARG A 121 8.37 -4.84 -11.75
N ILE A 122 7.35 -5.41 -12.40
CA ILE A 122 7.42 -6.74 -13.05
C ILE A 122 8.39 -6.68 -14.24
N LEU A 123 8.24 -5.69 -15.12
CA LEU A 123 9.10 -5.50 -16.28
C LEU A 123 10.58 -5.28 -15.91
N GLN A 124 10.85 -4.73 -14.73
CA GLN A 124 12.22 -4.60 -14.21
C GLN A 124 12.76 -5.90 -13.57
N GLY A 125 12.02 -7.01 -13.62
CA GLY A 125 12.38 -8.26 -12.94
C GLY A 125 12.49 -8.14 -11.40
N SER A 126 11.87 -7.12 -10.82
CA SER A 126 11.99 -6.85 -9.38
C SER A 126 10.91 -7.52 -8.55
N HIS A 127 9.77 -7.86 -9.15
CA HIS A 127 8.60 -8.44 -8.49
C HIS A 127 7.86 -9.41 -9.41
N TYR A 128 7.21 -10.41 -8.83
CA TYR A 128 6.26 -11.28 -9.51
C TYR A 128 4.87 -10.65 -9.55
N LEU A 129 4.00 -11.16 -10.43
CA LEU A 129 2.60 -10.72 -10.50
C LEU A 129 1.88 -10.91 -9.15
N SER A 130 2.13 -12.03 -8.46
CA SER A 130 1.58 -12.27 -7.13
C SER A 130 1.95 -11.18 -6.12
N ASP A 131 3.19 -10.66 -6.15
CA ASP A 131 3.64 -9.62 -5.23
C ASP A 131 2.82 -8.32 -5.40
N VAL A 132 2.38 -8.04 -6.63
CA VAL A 132 1.54 -6.87 -6.96
C VAL A 132 0.10 -7.09 -6.52
N ILE A 133 -0.46 -8.29 -6.79
CA ILE A 133 -1.84 -8.65 -6.38
C ILE A 133 -1.97 -8.60 -4.85
N PHE A 134 -1.02 -9.19 -4.13
CA PHE A 134 -1.05 -9.15 -2.66
C PHE A 134 -0.79 -7.74 -2.10
N ALA A 135 -0.04 -6.89 -2.79
CA ALA A 135 0.11 -5.48 -2.43
C ALA A 135 -1.23 -4.73 -2.49
N PHE A 136 -2.05 -4.99 -3.54
CA PHE A 136 -3.39 -4.43 -3.64
C PHE A 136 -4.26 -4.86 -2.44
N TRP A 137 -4.35 -6.17 -2.16
CA TRP A 137 -5.17 -6.69 -1.08
C TRP A 137 -4.73 -6.18 0.29
N ALA A 138 -3.42 -6.12 0.56
CA ALA A 138 -2.88 -5.60 1.81
C ALA A 138 -3.32 -4.15 2.04
N VAL A 139 -3.19 -3.28 1.04
CA VAL A 139 -3.59 -1.87 1.14
C VAL A 139 -5.11 -1.73 1.24
N TYR A 140 -5.87 -2.48 0.43
CA TYR A 140 -7.33 -2.45 0.45
C TYR A 140 -7.89 -2.82 1.83
N LEU A 141 -7.42 -3.92 2.42
CA LEU A 141 -7.85 -4.36 3.75
C LEU A 141 -7.52 -3.33 4.83
N ILE A 142 -6.32 -2.74 4.79
CA ILE A 142 -5.96 -1.68 5.74
C ILE A 142 -6.87 -0.46 5.59
N CYS A 143 -7.18 -0.03 4.36
CA CYS A 143 -8.10 1.08 4.13
C CYS A 143 -9.50 0.77 4.65
N MET A 144 -10.02 -0.42 4.37
CA MET A 144 -11.33 -0.88 4.83
C MET A 144 -11.41 -0.92 6.37
N LEU A 145 -10.42 -1.52 7.02
CA LEU A 145 -10.35 -1.60 8.48
C LEU A 145 -10.18 -0.20 9.11
N SER A 146 -9.27 0.61 8.58
CA SER A 146 -9.06 1.98 9.07
C SER A 146 -10.32 2.83 8.95
N TRP A 147 -11.06 2.69 7.84
CA TRP A 147 -12.35 3.34 7.68
C TRP A 147 -13.35 2.89 8.76
N HIS A 148 -13.49 1.58 8.93
CA HIS A 148 -14.42 1.02 9.91
C HIS A 148 -14.15 1.54 11.33
N PHE A 149 -12.90 1.58 11.75
CA PHE A 149 -12.55 1.96 13.12
C PHE A 149 -12.50 3.48 13.36
N LEU A 150 -12.06 4.27 12.36
CA LEU A 150 -11.83 5.71 12.55
C LEU A 150 -13.03 6.57 12.13
N MET A 151 -13.72 6.17 11.04
CA MET A 151 -14.72 7.04 10.41
C MET A 151 -16.15 6.65 10.78
N ARG A 152 -16.46 5.37 10.98
CA ARG A 152 -17.79 4.92 11.38
C ARG A 152 -18.22 5.43 12.76
N ARG A 153 -17.26 5.72 13.64
CA ARG A 153 -17.52 6.32 14.95
C ARG A 153 -17.84 7.82 14.89
N SER A 154 -17.56 8.48 13.77
CA SER A 154 -17.72 9.93 13.63
C SER A 154 -19.00 10.34 12.92
N ASP A 155 -19.71 9.41 12.29
CA ASP A 155 -21.02 9.65 11.69
C ASP A 155 -22.08 9.15 12.70
N PRO A 156 -22.85 10.05 13.37
CA PRO A 156 -24.04 9.62 14.10
C PRO A 156 -25.03 9.05 13.08
N GLU A 157 -25.65 7.91 13.41
CA GLU A 157 -26.70 7.31 12.58
C GLU A 157 -27.77 8.39 12.29
N PRO A 158 -28.24 8.52 11.04
CA PRO A 158 -29.41 9.37 10.76
C PRO A 158 -30.61 8.72 11.45
N ASN A 159 -31.18 9.44 12.40
CA ASN A 159 -32.48 9.12 13.01
C ASN A 159 -33.59 9.08 11.95
#